data_1f9c275c169334409f453b2662152473
#
_entry.id   1f9c275c169334409f453b2662152473
#
_cell.length_a   1.000
_cell.length_b   1.000
_cell.length_c   1.000
_cell.angle_alpha   90.00
_cell.angle_beta   90.00
_cell.angle_gamma   90.00
#
_symmetry.space_group_name_H-M   'P 1'
#
loop_
_entity.id
_entity.type
_entity.pdbx_description
1 polymer ?
#
loop_
_entity_poly.entity_id
_entity_poly.type
_entity_poly.pdbx_seq_one_letter_code
_entity_poly.pdbx_strand_id
1 'polypeptide(L)'
;VRSSAASDVYKRQGISILPFGNGAERMLNNKEIGCSIRGVDFNAHGKHHIIRAAQEGIVFSFKYGIDIMEQMGIPVKKIHAGHANMFLSSIFRDTLAGVTGATIELYDTDGSVGAAKGAGIGAGIYKDNNEAFATLDKLDVIEPNIAKRQEYADAYARWKYNINNDIITF
;
A
#
# COMPACT_ATOMS: atom_id res chain seq x y z
N VAL A 1 19.17 11.28 -14.75
CA VAL A 1 17.96 12.13 -14.94
C VAL A 1 16.71 11.59 -14.22
N ARG A 2 16.71 10.32 -13.75
CA ARG A 2 15.54 9.73 -13.09
C ARG A 2 15.39 10.05 -11.59
N SER A 3 16.44 10.49 -10.93
CA SER A 3 16.45 10.72 -9.47
C SER A 3 15.89 12.08 -9.06
N SER A 4 16.12 13.14 -9.84
CA SER A 4 15.68 14.49 -9.49
C SER A 4 14.16 14.70 -9.72
N ALA A 5 13.61 14.11 -10.77
CA ALA A 5 12.17 14.20 -11.05
C ALA A 5 11.28 13.54 -9.97
N ALA A 6 11.75 12.43 -9.38
CA ALA A 6 11.02 11.76 -8.30
C ALA A 6 11.04 12.56 -6.99
N SER A 7 12.13 13.30 -6.71
CA SER A 7 12.27 14.17 -5.54
C SER A 7 11.42 15.45 -5.66
N ASP A 8 11.37 16.06 -6.84
CA ASP A 8 10.56 17.26 -7.08
C ASP A 8 9.04 16.98 -7.10
N VAL A 9 8.66 15.78 -7.51
CA VAL A 9 7.27 15.31 -7.46
C VAL A 9 6.74 15.28 -6.03
N TYR A 10 7.60 14.99 -5.05
CA TYR A 10 7.21 14.93 -3.63
C TYR A 10 6.89 16.32 -3.05
N LYS A 11 7.62 17.37 -3.46
CA LYS A 11 7.49 18.73 -2.92
C LYS A 11 6.23 19.49 -3.37
N ARG A 12 5.51 19.01 -4.41
CA ARG A 12 4.33 19.67 -4.99
C ARG A 12 3.03 18.89 -4.75
N GLN A 13 3.00 17.98 -3.78
CA GLN A 13 1.84 17.12 -3.56
C GLN A 13 0.74 17.83 -2.76
N GLY A 14 -0.29 18.26 -3.47
CA GLY A 14 -1.61 18.55 -2.90
C GLY A 14 -2.64 17.51 -3.31
N ILE A 15 -2.29 16.60 -4.26
CA ILE A 15 -3.24 15.61 -4.79
C ILE A 15 -3.43 14.48 -3.79
N SER A 16 -4.69 14.17 -3.52
CA SER A 16 -5.11 13.01 -2.74
C SER A 16 -6.11 12.19 -3.56
N ILE A 17 -5.87 10.89 -3.67
CA ILE A 17 -6.77 9.97 -4.36
C ILE A 17 -7.30 8.95 -3.35
N LEU A 18 -8.64 8.86 -3.25
CA LEU A 18 -9.32 7.80 -2.54
C LEU A 18 -9.67 6.71 -3.56
N PRO A 19 -9.00 5.52 -3.49
CA PRO A 19 -9.07 4.52 -4.57
C PRO A 19 -10.25 3.55 -4.40
N PHE A 20 -11.36 4.01 -3.82
CA PHE A 20 -12.52 3.18 -3.54
C PHE A 20 -13.54 3.33 -4.68
N GLY A 21 -13.97 2.24 -5.29
CA GLY A 21 -14.89 2.32 -6.43
C GLY A 21 -15.34 0.95 -6.93
N ASN A 22 -14.90 -0.10 -6.26
CA ASN A 22 -15.24 -1.49 -6.61
C ASN A 22 -16.37 -2.08 -5.73
N GLY A 23 -17.04 -1.23 -4.94
CA GLY A 23 -18.09 -1.66 -4.01
C GLY A 23 -17.77 -1.33 -2.56
N ALA A 24 -18.48 -1.97 -1.65
CA ALA A 24 -18.37 -1.73 -0.22
C ALA A 24 -17.03 -2.23 0.36
N GLU A 25 -16.30 -1.35 1.04
CA GLU A 25 -15.01 -1.67 1.63
C GLU A 25 -15.16 -2.10 3.10
N ARG A 26 -14.65 -3.28 3.45
CA ARG A 26 -14.74 -3.81 4.83
C ARG A 26 -14.09 -2.89 5.86
N MET A 27 -12.95 -2.28 5.53
CA MET A 27 -12.28 -1.34 6.43
C MET A 27 -13.05 -0.05 6.67
N LEU A 28 -14.09 0.22 5.87
CA LEU A 28 -15.03 1.35 6.01
C LEU A 28 -16.40 0.90 6.51
N ASN A 29 -16.50 -0.24 7.19
CA ASN A 29 -17.77 -0.83 7.65
C ASN A 29 -18.76 -1.07 6.50
N ASN A 30 -18.25 -1.51 5.35
CA ASN A 30 -19.00 -1.76 4.12
C ASN A 30 -19.71 -0.51 3.53
N LYS A 31 -19.22 0.68 3.83
CA LYS A 31 -19.69 1.90 3.17
C LYS A 31 -19.13 2.00 1.76
N GLU A 32 -19.95 2.45 0.82
CA GLU A 32 -19.56 2.79 -0.54
C GLU A 32 -19.32 4.28 -0.65
N ILE A 33 -18.06 4.69 -0.75
CA ILE A 33 -17.69 6.12 -0.86
C ILE A 33 -17.19 6.49 -2.27
N GLY A 34 -17.03 5.50 -3.14
CA GLY A 34 -16.54 5.71 -4.50
C GLY A 34 -15.07 6.14 -4.58
N CYS A 35 -14.62 6.41 -5.79
CA CYS A 35 -13.29 6.98 -6.04
C CYS A 35 -13.38 8.50 -6.12
N SER A 36 -12.43 9.19 -5.48
CA SER A 36 -12.32 10.65 -5.60
C SER A 36 -10.88 11.11 -5.80
N ILE A 37 -10.72 12.19 -6.56
CA ILE A 37 -9.44 12.88 -6.80
C ILE A 37 -9.58 14.31 -6.30
N ARG A 38 -8.72 14.73 -5.38
CA ARG A 38 -8.78 16.05 -4.75
C ARG A 38 -7.44 16.78 -4.86
N GLY A 39 -7.51 18.12 -4.84
CA GLY A 39 -6.32 18.96 -4.82
C GLY A 39 -5.55 19.02 -6.15
N VAL A 40 -6.17 18.69 -7.28
CA VAL A 40 -5.55 18.84 -8.60
C VAL A 40 -5.51 20.30 -8.99
N ASP A 41 -4.31 20.78 -9.33
CA ASP A 41 -4.08 22.08 -9.96
C ASP A 41 -3.38 21.81 -11.31
N PHE A 42 -4.08 22.03 -12.42
CA PHE A 42 -3.56 21.73 -13.77
C PHE A 42 -2.39 22.65 -14.19
N ASN A 43 -2.14 23.75 -13.49
CA ASN A 43 -0.96 24.59 -13.72
C ASN A 43 0.30 24.01 -13.03
N ALA A 44 0.11 23.23 -11.96
CA ALA A 44 1.20 22.69 -11.15
C ALA A 44 1.39 21.16 -11.34
N HIS A 45 0.32 20.43 -11.68
CA HIS A 45 0.31 18.99 -11.69
C HIS A 45 0.21 18.39 -13.09
N GLY A 46 1.20 17.59 -13.49
CA GLY A 46 1.17 16.75 -14.67
C GLY A 46 0.74 15.32 -14.39
N LYS A 47 0.64 14.49 -15.45
CA LYS A 47 0.22 13.08 -15.37
C LYS A 47 1.00 12.23 -14.34
N HIS A 48 2.29 12.49 -14.19
CA HIS A 48 3.14 11.74 -13.25
C HIS A 48 2.78 12.01 -11.77
N HIS A 49 2.30 13.21 -11.45
CA HIS A 49 1.79 13.53 -10.12
C HIS A 49 0.50 12.76 -9.82
N ILE A 50 -0.40 12.67 -10.81
CA ILE A 50 -1.67 11.92 -10.67
C ILE A 50 -1.40 10.42 -10.51
N ILE A 51 -0.51 9.84 -11.34
CA ILE A 51 -0.15 8.42 -11.26
C ILE A 51 0.50 8.11 -9.90
N ARG A 52 1.37 8.98 -9.41
CA ARG A 52 1.97 8.81 -8.10
C ARG A 52 0.93 8.89 -6.98
N ALA A 53 0.06 9.89 -7.01
CA ALA A 53 -1.02 10.04 -6.02
C ALA A 53 -1.98 8.84 -6.03
N ALA A 54 -2.23 8.22 -7.18
CA ALA A 54 -3.01 6.99 -7.27
C ALA A 54 -2.32 5.82 -6.54
N GLN A 55 -1.02 5.63 -6.75
CA GLN A 55 -0.26 4.60 -6.04
C GLN A 55 -0.22 4.86 -4.53
N GLU A 56 0.00 6.11 -4.12
CA GLU A 56 -0.02 6.52 -2.71
C GLU A 56 -1.40 6.30 -2.07
N GLY A 57 -2.48 6.64 -2.78
CA GLY A 57 -3.85 6.39 -2.30
C GLY A 57 -4.12 4.91 -2.03
N ILE A 58 -3.65 4.01 -2.91
CA ILE A 58 -3.74 2.57 -2.70
C ILE A 58 -2.90 2.15 -1.48
N VAL A 59 -1.66 2.65 -1.35
CA VAL A 59 -0.81 2.38 -0.18
C VAL A 59 -1.48 2.85 1.11
N PHE A 60 -2.08 4.03 1.10
CA PHE A 60 -2.76 4.58 2.29
C PHE A 60 -4.00 3.77 2.68
N SER A 61 -4.68 3.16 1.72
CA SER A 61 -5.76 2.22 2.03
C SER A 61 -5.23 0.96 2.74
N PHE A 62 -4.08 0.42 2.34
CA PHE A 62 -3.41 -0.65 3.09
C PHE A 62 -3.00 -0.21 4.49
N LYS A 63 -2.39 0.99 4.62
CA LYS A 63 -2.02 1.53 5.93
C LYS A 63 -3.22 1.72 6.84
N TYR A 64 -4.36 2.15 6.30
CA TYR A 64 -5.59 2.28 7.07
C TYR A 64 -6.07 0.93 7.64
N GLY A 65 -6.01 -0.13 6.84
CA GLY A 65 -6.28 -1.50 7.30
C GLY A 65 -5.27 -1.98 8.35
N ILE A 66 -4.00 -1.65 8.18
CA ILE A 66 -2.93 -1.95 9.15
C ILE A 66 -3.17 -1.19 10.46
N ASP A 67 -3.59 0.09 10.43
CA ASP A 67 -3.93 0.86 11.64
C ASP A 67 -5.04 0.15 12.45
N ILE A 68 -6.04 -0.42 11.78
CA ILE A 68 -7.11 -1.19 12.43
C ILE A 68 -6.54 -2.46 13.08
N MET A 69 -5.64 -3.18 12.41
CA MET A 69 -4.97 -4.36 12.98
C MET A 69 -4.13 -3.99 14.20
N GLU A 70 -3.38 -2.89 14.13
CA GLU A 70 -2.57 -2.38 15.24
C GLU A 70 -3.44 -2.02 16.46
N GLN A 71 -4.61 -1.40 16.25
CA GLN A 71 -5.58 -1.11 17.31
C GLN A 71 -6.16 -2.38 17.95
N MET A 72 -6.20 -3.48 17.21
CA MET A 72 -6.59 -4.80 17.71
C MET A 72 -5.43 -5.55 18.43
N GLY A 73 -4.26 -4.90 18.56
CA GLY A 73 -3.08 -5.49 19.20
C GLY A 73 -2.25 -6.39 18.28
N ILE A 74 -2.44 -6.30 16.96
CA ILE A 74 -1.69 -7.07 15.95
C ILE A 74 -0.70 -6.12 15.25
N PRO A 75 0.54 -5.98 15.76
CA PRO A 75 1.54 -5.10 15.15
C PRO A 75 2.10 -5.71 13.86
N VAL A 76 2.15 -4.92 12.80
CA VAL A 76 2.73 -5.32 11.51
C VAL A 76 4.16 -4.78 11.41
N LYS A 77 5.16 -5.66 11.61
CA LYS A 77 6.59 -5.32 11.49
C LYS A 77 7.19 -5.76 10.16
N LYS A 78 6.60 -6.74 9.51
CA LYS A 78 7.08 -7.31 8.27
C LYS A 78 5.91 -7.65 7.34
N ILE A 79 6.09 -7.37 6.05
CA ILE A 79 5.15 -7.69 4.99
C ILE A 79 5.84 -8.65 4.02
N HIS A 80 5.28 -9.83 3.84
CA HIS A 80 5.72 -10.77 2.81
C HIS A 80 4.84 -10.59 1.58
N ALA A 81 5.45 -10.33 0.44
CA ALA A 81 4.73 -10.05 -0.80
C ALA A 81 5.33 -10.78 -1.99
N GLY A 82 4.48 -11.20 -2.92
CA GLY A 82 4.92 -11.67 -4.23
C GLY A 82 5.36 -10.52 -5.12
N HIS A 83 6.37 -10.74 -5.95
CA HIS A 83 6.85 -9.78 -6.94
C HIS A 83 5.89 -9.70 -8.14
N ALA A 84 4.67 -9.24 -7.88
CA ALA A 84 3.59 -9.14 -8.85
C ALA A 84 2.73 -7.89 -8.61
N ASN A 85 1.90 -7.51 -9.58
CA ASN A 85 0.94 -6.41 -9.50
C ASN A 85 1.59 -5.08 -9.03
N MET A 86 1.03 -4.43 -8.03
CA MET A 86 1.54 -3.16 -7.51
C MET A 86 2.94 -3.26 -6.89
N PHE A 87 3.33 -4.46 -6.42
CA PHE A 87 4.68 -4.69 -5.89
C PHE A 87 5.78 -4.67 -6.95
N LEU A 88 5.46 -4.60 -8.24
CA LEU A 88 6.40 -4.32 -9.32
C LEU A 88 6.89 -2.85 -9.30
N SER A 89 6.11 -1.93 -8.73
CA SER A 89 6.47 -0.52 -8.63
C SER A 89 7.34 -0.25 -7.41
N SER A 90 8.55 0.30 -7.62
CA SER A 90 9.41 0.75 -6.53
C SER A 90 8.76 1.88 -5.72
N ILE A 91 8.02 2.79 -6.37
CA ILE A 91 7.29 3.86 -5.71
C ILE A 91 6.28 3.28 -4.72
N PHE A 92 5.54 2.27 -5.13
CA PHE A 92 4.57 1.59 -4.27
C PHE A 92 5.24 0.94 -3.05
N ARG A 93 6.30 0.16 -3.27
CA ARG A 93 7.04 -0.54 -2.21
C ARG A 93 7.66 0.43 -1.21
N ASP A 94 8.37 1.46 -1.72
CA ASP A 94 9.05 2.46 -0.89
C ASP A 94 8.05 3.26 -0.05
N THR A 95 6.90 3.62 -0.65
CA THR A 95 5.84 4.34 0.06
C THR A 95 5.21 3.46 1.13
N LEU A 96 4.92 2.19 0.82
CA LEU A 96 4.32 1.26 1.77
C LEU A 96 5.25 0.99 2.96
N ALA A 97 6.52 0.69 2.70
CA ALA A 97 7.51 0.52 3.76
C ALA A 97 7.65 1.81 4.61
N GLY A 98 7.74 2.98 3.94
CA GLY A 98 7.91 4.27 4.61
C GLY A 98 6.75 4.67 5.50
N VAL A 99 5.49 4.47 5.07
CA VAL A 99 4.30 4.87 5.84
C VAL A 99 3.93 3.88 6.94
N THR A 100 4.22 2.58 6.74
CA THR A 100 3.93 1.54 7.73
C THR A 100 5.04 1.37 8.76
N GLY A 101 6.29 1.69 8.37
CA GLY A 101 7.48 1.36 9.15
C GLY A 101 7.82 -0.13 9.11
N ALA A 102 7.16 -0.91 8.28
CA ALA A 102 7.39 -2.35 8.14
C ALA A 102 8.40 -2.64 7.04
N THR A 103 9.26 -3.64 7.26
CA THR A 103 10.13 -4.19 6.21
C THR A 103 9.30 -5.01 5.23
N ILE A 104 9.49 -4.84 3.92
CA ILE A 104 8.83 -5.64 2.89
C ILE A 104 9.83 -6.65 2.33
N GLU A 105 9.51 -7.93 2.41
CA GLU A 105 10.25 -9.01 1.76
C GLU A 105 9.51 -9.45 0.50
N LEU A 106 10.18 -9.33 -0.66
CA LEU A 106 9.63 -9.76 -1.94
C LEU A 106 10.11 -11.18 -2.28
N TYR A 107 9.18 -11.97 -2.74
CA TYR A 107 9.42 -13.33 -3.15
C TYR A 107 9.06 -13.56 -4.61
N ASP A 108 9.74 -14.52 -5.27
CA ASP A 108 9.42 -14.97 -6.63
C ASP A 108 8.13 -15.80 -6.63
N THR A 109 7.02 -15.11 -6.48
CA THR A 109 5.68 -15.73 -6.42
C THR A 109 4.61 -14.69 -6.74
N ASP A 110 3.39 -15.16 -6.89
CA ASP A 110 2.17 -14.38 -7.00
C ASP A 110 1.06 -14.90 -6.07
N GLY A 111 -0.10 -14.25 -6.12
CA GLY A 111 -1.24 -14.63 -5.28
C GLY A 111 -1.79 -16.02 -5.59
N SER A 112 -1.67 -16.50 -6.83
CA SER A 112 -2.18 -17.81 -7.25
C SER A 112 -1.35 -18.96 -6.66
N VAL A 113 -0.03 -18.81 -6.68
CA VAL A 113 0.90 -19.76 -6.05
C VAL A 113 0.70 -19.78 -4.54
N GLY A 114 0.53 -18.61 -3.92
CA GLY A 114 0.24 -18.50 -2.49
C GLY A 114 -1.05 -19.21 -2.09
N ALA A 115 -2.11 -19.01 -2.86
CA ALA A 115 -3.41 -19.68 -2.65
C ALA A 115 -3.30 -21.21 -2.82
N ALA A 116 -2.59 -21.68 -3.85
CA ALA A 116 -2.36 -23.10 -4.08
C ALA A 116 -1.59 -23.76 -2.93
N LYS A 117 -0.53 -23.09 -2.43
CA LYS A 117 0.24 -23.58 -1.27
C LYS A 117 -0.62 -23.59 0.01
N GLY A 118 -1.44 -22.55 0.24
CA GLY A 118 -2.39 -22.53 1.35
C GLY A 118 -3.42 -23.67 1.29
N ALA A 119 -3.97 -23.95 0.11
CA ALA A 119 -4.83 -25.11 -0.11
C ALA A 119 -4.11 -26.44 0.15
N GLY A 120 -2.84 -26.53 -0.27
CA GLY A 120 -1.99 -27.71 -0.03
C GLY A 120 -1.75 -27.98 1.46
N ILE A 121 -1.61 -26.94 2.29
CA ILE A 121 -1.53 -27.07 3.75
C ILE A 121 -2.87 -27.60 4.30
N GLY A 122 -3.99 -27.01 3.87
CA GLY A 122 -5.32 -27.44 4.29
C GLY A 122 -5.64 -28.89 3.89
N ALA A 123 -5.11 -29.36 2.76
CA ALA A 123 -5.25 -30.74 2.28
C ALA A 123 -4.24 -31.72 2.89
N GLY A 124 -3.31 -31.26 3.74
CA GLY A 124 -2.27 -32.09 4.35
C GLY A 124 -1.13 -32.51 3.39
N ILE A 125 -1.00 -31.84 2.24
CA ILE A 125 0.12 -32.04 1.29
C ILE A 125 1.41 -31.46 1.89
N TYR A 126 1.30 -30.31 2.56
CA TYR A 126 2.36 -29.68 3.34
C TYR A 126 2.03 -29.74 4.82
N LYS A 127 3.01 -30.02 5.63
CA LYS A 127 2.88 -30.11 7.09
C LYS A 127 2.53 -28.75 7.71
N ASP A 128 3.16 -27.70 7.24
CA ASP A 128 3.02 -26.33 7.76
C ASP A 128 3.44 -25.27 6.73
N ASN A 129 3.33 -24.00 7.12
CA ASN A 129 3.74 -22.88 6.28
C ASN A 129 5.23 -22.93 5.92
N ASN A 130 6.10 -23.36 6.83
CA ASN A 130 7.54 -23.38 6.56
C ASN A 130 7.87 -24.34 5.43
N GLU A 131 7.27 -25.54 5.44
CA GLU A 131 7.45 -26.50 4.36
C GLU A 131 6.85 -26.00 3.05
N ALA A 132 5.62 -25.49 3.06
CA ALA A 132 4.95 -25.02 1.86
C ALA A 132 5.71 -23.89 1.15
N PHE A 133 6.31 -22.98 1.91
CA PHE A 133 6.98 -21.80 1.38
C PHE A 133 8.52 -21.88 1.37
N ALA A 134 9.11 -23.02 1.79
CA ALA A 134 10.56 -23.23 1.84
C ALA A 134 11.28 -23.05 0.49
N THR A 135 10.58 -23.26 -0.62
CA THR A 135 11.13 -23.18 -1.98
C THR A 135 10.98 -21.81 -2.63
N LEU A 136 10.43 -20.81 -1.94
CA LEU A 136 10.31 -19.46 -2.49
C LEU A 136 11.64 -18.72 -2.38
N ASP A 137 12.10 -18.24 -3.53
CA ASP A 137 13.28 -17.36 -3.57
C ASP A 137 12.91 -15.94 -3.14
N LYS A 138 13.66 -15.43 -2.16
CA LYS A 138 13.56 -14.02 -1.75
C LYS A 138 14.33 -13.18 -2.76
N LEU A 139 13.62 -12.29 -3.46
CA LEU A 139 14.16 -11.44 -4.52
C LEU A 139 14.74 -10.13 -4.00
N ASP A 140 14.08 -9.53 -2.99
CA ASP A 140 14.45 -8.20 -2.50
C ASP A 140 13.93 -7.97 -1.08
N VAL A 141 14.56 -7.02 -0.38
CA VAL A 141 14.14 -6.55 0.95
C VAL A 141 14.10 -5.02 0.93
N ILE A 142 12.93 -4.45 1.16
CA ILE A 142 12.71 -3.01 1.17
C ILE A 142 12.57 -2.55 2.62
N GLU A 143 13.54 -1.79 3.09
CA GLU A 143 13.54 -1.20 4.42
C GLU A 143 12.84 0.17 4.42
N PRO A 144 12.18 0.55 5.52
CA PRO A 144 11.58 1.87 5.67
C PRO A 144 12.62 2.99 5.58
N ASN A 145 12.37 3.98 4.71
CA ASN A 145 13.23 5.16 4.62
C ASN A 145 12.90 6.15 5.75
N ILE A 146 13.73 6.14 6.79
CA ILE A 146 13.55 6.97 8.00
C ILE A 146 13.56 8.47 7.65
N ALA A 147 14.38 8.90 6.69
CA ALA A 147 14.47 10.31 6.30
C ALA A 147 13.17 10.88 5.70
N LYS A 148 12.33 10.01 5.12
CA LYS A 148 11.04 10.38 4.52
C LYS A 148 9.84 10.11 5.42
N ARG A 149 10.06 9.62 6.62
CA ARG A 149 8.98 9.20 7.54
C ARG A 149 7.95 10.30 7.79
N GLN A 150 8.42 11.54 8.05
CA GLN A 150 7.52 12.66 8.32
C GLN A 150 6.71 13.03 7.08
N GLU A 151 7.32 13.04 5.90
CA GLU A 151 6.63 13.32 4.64
C GLU A 151 5.49 12.33 4.37
N TYR A 152 5.76 11.03 4.59
CA TYR A 152 4.74 9.99 4.45
C TYR A 152 3.63 10.12 5.50
N ALA A 153 3.97 10.45 6.74
CA ALA A 153 2.99 10.65 7.80
C ALA A 153 2.07 11.83 7.50
N ASP A 154 2.61 12.95 7.03
CA ASP A 154 1.83 14.13 6.65
C ASP A 154 0.91 13.85 5.45
N ALA A 155 1.40 13.13 4.45
CA ALA A 155 0.60 12.74 3.29
C ALA A 155 -0.56 11.79 3.69
N TYR A 156 -0.28 10.82 4.56
CA TYR A 156 -1.28 9.90 5.09
C TYR A 156 -2.32 10.63 5.96
N ALA A 157 -1.90 11.57 6.79
CA ALA A 157 -2.82 12.37 7.61
C ALA A 157 -3.80 13.18 6.74
N ARG A 158 -3.34 13.80 5.64
CA ARG A 158 -4.21 14.48 4.67
C ARG A 158 -5.18 13.52 4.00
N TRP A 159 -4.71 12.33 3.61
CA TRP A 159 -5.56 11.31 3.02
C TRP A 159 -6.64 10.83 4.01
N LYS A 160 -6.28 10.59 5.28
CA LYS A 160 -7.24 10.24 6.34
C LYS A 160 -8.27 11.33 6.59
N TYR A 161 -7.87 12.59 6.53
CA TYR A 161 -8.81 13.71 6.64
C TYR A 161 -9.86 13.66 5.52
N ASN A 162 -9.42 13.40 4.28
CA ASN A 162 -10.33 13.32 3.15
C ASN A 162 -11.32 12.15 3.26
N ILE A 163 -10.84 10.96 3.64
CA ILE A 163 -11.72 9.79 3.79
C ILE A 163 -12.75 9.99 4.91
N ASN A 164 -12.35 10.57 6.03
CA ASN A 164 -13.26 10.82 7.14
C ASN A 164 -14.39 11.79 6.73
N ASN A 165 -14.08 12.81 5.94
CA ASN A 165 -15.09 13.74 5.43
C ASN A 165 -16.06 13.06 4.47
N ASP A 166 -15.59 12.15 3.60
CA ASP A 166 -16.46 11.40 2.69
C ASP A 166 -17.36 10.41 3.43
N ILE A 167 -16.85 9.77 4.50
CA ILE A 167 -17.67 8.86 5.33
C ILE A 167 -18.81 9.59 6.04
N ILE A 168 -18.62 10.85 6.40
CA ILE A 168 -19.63 11.65 7.11
C ILE A 168 -20.69 12.19 6.12
N THR A 169 -20.35 12.37 4.86
CA THR A 169 -21.20 12.99 3.83
C THR A 169 -22.18 11.99 3.19
N PHE A 170 -21.97 10.71 3.34
CA PHE A 170 -22.78 9.60 2.84
C PHE A 170 -23.26 8.73 4.01
#